data_72544356fbf07c6cf6aeba17b295a9ad
#
_entry.id   72544356fbf07c6cf6aeba17b295a9ad
#
_cell.length_a   1.000
_cell.length_b   1.000
_cell.length_c   1.000
_cell.angle_alpha   90.00
_cell.angle_beta   90.00
_cell.angle_gamma   90.00
#
_symmetry.space_group_name_H-M   'P 1'
#
loop_
_entity.id
_entity.type
_entity.pdbx_description
1 polymer ?
#
loop_
_entity_poly.entity_id
_entity_poly.type
_entity_poly.pdbx_seq_one_letter_code
_entity_poly.pdbx_strand_id
1 'polypeptide(L)'
;METSTNTHFIDHVVNGLRTTADELEKFQLQLGLGKLEAKELYEKLKRDYTHYSHELMIKIDQGKQMATEVRAKYDDFLVQLALGKAETIEQFEEQRAKIVAKIHEVKVAITTNPTLVKVYSELLLLLEKLEIKLEMLRKNWKPTSDRIKEEISERKAQVEEMLNKLKTKLNEYGNIDERMDVFNTEISQAYTHFKKAFAG
;
A
#
# COMPACT_ATOMS: atom_id res chain seq x y z
N MET A 1 -28.52 -12.48 5.12
CA MET A 1 -27.33 -12.95 4.38
C MET A 1 -26.34 -11.82 4.06
N GLU A 2 -26.76 -10.59 3.80
CA GLU A 2 -25.89 -9.44 3.47
C GLU A 2 -24.91 -9.01 4.60
N THR A 3 -25.35 -9.07 5.84
CA THR A 3 -24.49 -8.70 6.99
C THR A 3 -23.27 -9.60 7.14
N SER A 4 -23.38 -10.90 6.86
CA SER A 4 -22.26 -11.84 6.92
C SER A 4 -21.19 -11.56 5.86
N THR A 5 -21.61 -11.22 4.64
CA THR A 5 -20.68 -10.93 3.52
C THR A 5 -19.90 -9.63 3.75
N ASN A 6 -20.56 -8.61 4.30
CA ASN A 6 -19.93 -7.33 4.63
C ASN A 6 -18.93 -7.47 5.78
N THR A 7 -19.24 -8.24 6.82
CA THR A 7 -18.30 -8.52 7.92
C THR A 7 -17.05 -9.22 7.42
N HIS A 8 -17.16 -10.21 6.54
CA HIS A 8 -16.03 -10.89 5.92
C HIS A 8 -15.16 -9.94 5.09
N PHE A 9 -15.77 -9.02 4.35
CA PHE A 9 -15.03 -8.04 3.56
C PHE A 9 -14.26 -7.06 4.47
N ILE A 10 -14.90 -6.53 5.53
CA ILE A 10 -14.24 -5.66 6.52
C ILE A 10 -13.07 -6.38 7.17
N ASP A 11 -13.28 -7.61 7.63
CA ASP A 11 -12.22 -8.40 8.26
C ASP A 11 -11.05 -8.65 7.30
N HIS A 12 -11.34 -8.93 6.03
CA HIS A 12 -10.31 -9.10 4.99
C HIS A 12 -9.47 -7.83 4.82
N VAL A 13 -10.11 -6.68 4.69
CA VAL A 13 -9.41 -5.39 4.52
C VAL A 13 -8.61 -5.03 5.78
N VAL A 14 -9.17 -5.16 6.97
CA VAL A 14 -8.47 -4.86 8.22
C VAL A 14 -7.28 -5.79 8.43
N ASN A 15 -7.41 -7.08 8.10
CA ASN A 15 -6.28 -8.02 8.15
C ASN A 15 -5.21 -7.68 7.11
N GLY A 16 -5.60 -7.25 5.90
CA GLY A 16 -4.68 -6.73 4.89
C GLY A 16 -3.91 -5.50 5.37
N LEU A 17 -4.57 -4.58 6.07
CA LEU A 17 -3.92 -3.42 6.70
C LEU A 17 -2.95 -3.82 7.81
N ARG A 18 -3.28 -4.81 8.67
CA ARG A 18 -2.36 -5.35 9.68
C ARG A 18 -1.12 -5.96 9.04
N THR A 19 -1.31 -6.80 8.04
CA THR A 19 -0.18 -7.38 7.27
C THR A 19 0.68 -6.28 6.65
N THR A 20 0.07 -5.23 6.12
CA THR A 20 0.79 -4.07 5.58
C THR A 20 1.61 -3.38 6.67
N ALA A 21 1.06 -3.16 7.86
CA ALA A 21 1.78 -2.55 8.98
C ALA A 21 2.99 -3.39 9.40
N ASP A 22 2.83 -4.71 9.54
CA ASP A 22 3.94 -5.63 9.87
C ASP A 22 5.04 -5.64 8.79
N GLU A 23 4.68 -5.55 7.53
CA GLU A 23 5.64 -5.48 6.44
C GLU A 23 6.37 -4.12 6.38
N LEU A 24 5.70 -3.02 6.70
CA LEU A 24 6.31 -1.70 6.80
C LEU A 24 7.29 -1.64 7.98
N GLU A 25 6.94 -2.22 9.12
CA GLU A 25 7.84 -2.38 10.28
C GLU A 25 9.10 -3.16 9.89
N LYS A 26 8.94 -4.33 9.25
CA LYS A 26 10.08 -5.13 8.77
C LYS A 26 10.96 -4.36 7.79
N PHE A 27 10.34 -3.61 6.89
CA PHE A 27 11.07 -2.79 5.93
C PHE A 27 11.83 -1.65 6.60
N GLN A 28 11.24 -1.01 7.62
CA GLN A 28 11.89 0.01 8.42
C GLN A 28 13.11 -0.55 9.18
N LEU A 29 12.98 -1.76 9.74
CA LEU A 29 14.10 -2.46 10.37
C LEU A 29 15.23 -2.75 9.37
N GLN A 30 14.91 -3.16 8.15
CA GLN A 30 15.91 -3.38 7.09
C GLN A 30 16.67 -2.09 6.75
N LEU A 31 15.97 -0.96 6.64
CA LEU A 31 16.57 0.36 6.42
C LEU A 31 17.48 0.76 7.58
N GLY A 32 17.04 0.54 8.83
CA GLY A 32 17.80 0.91 10.03
C GLY A 32 19.01 0.03 10.32
N LEU A 33 19.03 -1.21 9.85
CA LEU A 33 20.14 -2.13 10.07
C LEU A 33 21.32 -1.87 9.11
N GLY A 34 21.14 -1.05 8.09
CA GLY A 34 22.20 -0.69 7.12
C GLY A 34 22.82 -1.89 6.39
N LYS A 35 22.14 -3.06 6.39
CA LYS A 35 22.66 -4.30 5.78
C LYS A 35 22.67 -4.25 4.25
N LEU A 36 21.81 -3.43 3.68
CA LEU A 36 21.70 -3.19 2.24
C LEU A 36 21.74 -1.68 2.00
N GLU A 37 22.40 -1.27 0.93
CA GLU A 37 22.32 0.11 0.49
C GLU A 37 20.88 0.44 0.02
N ALA A 38 20.46 1.69 0.15
CA ALA A 38 19.12 2.12 -0.23
C ALA A 38 18.79 1.79 -1.69
N LYS A 39 19.76 1.86 -2.60
CA LYS A 39 19.62 1.46 -4.01
C LYS A 39 19.32 -0.03 -4.16
N GLU A 40 19.96 -0.90 -3.38
CA GLU A 40 19.70 -2.35 -3.41
C GLU A 40 18.32 -2.68 -2.88
N LEU A 41 17.89 -1.99 -1.82
CA LEU A 41 16.52 -2.11 -1.27
C LEU A 41 15.48 -1.60 -2.27
N TYR A 42 15.78 -0.54 -3.01
CA TYR A 42 14.89 -0.03 -4.07
C TYR A 42 14.73 -1.05 -5.20
N GLU A 43 15.83 -1.60 -5.71
CA GLU A 43 15.77 -2.62 -6.77
C GLU A 43 15.10 -3.91 -6.28
N LYS A 44 15.34 -4.32 -5.04
CA LYS A 44 14.63 -5.44 -4.43
C LYS A 44 13.13 -5.15 -4.34
N LEU A 45 12.75 -3.98 -3.85
CA LEU A 45 11.35 -3.57 -3.74
C LEU A 45 10.64 -3.62 -5.08
N LYS A 46 11.27 -3.17 -6.16
CA LYS A 46 10.72 -3.25 -7.52
C LYS A 46 10.48 -4.70 -7.96
N ARG A 47 11.47 -5.58 -7.77
CA ARG A 47 11.34 -7.00 -8.11
C ARG A 47 10.24 -7.70 -7.31
N ASP A 48 10.26 -7.53 -5.99
CA ASP A 48 9.28 -8.15 -5.09
C ASP A 48 7.86 -7.67 -5.47
N TYR A 49 7.71 -6.37 -5.73
CA TYR A 49 6.44 -5.80 -6.12
C TYR A 49 5.94 -6.36 -7.47
N THR A 50 6.79 -6.43 -8.48
CA THR A 50 6.44 -6.98 -9.81
C THR A 50 5.99 -8.43 -9.68
N HIS A 51 6.65 -9.24 -8.85
CA HIS A 51 6.28 -10.63 -8.62
C HIS A 51 4.89 -10.75 -7.95
N TYR A 52 4.68 -10.08 -6.82
CA TYR A 52 3.38 -10.09 -6.12
C TYR A 52 2.24 -9.54 -6.96
N SER A 53 2.51 -8.50 -7.73
CA SER A 53 1.50 -7.91 -8.59
C SER A 53 1.06 -8.85 -9.71
N HIS A 54 1.99 -9.62 -10.27
CA HIS A 54 1.67 -10.61 -11.29
C HIS A 54 0.77 -11.72 -10.73
N GLU A 55 1.08 -12.25 -9.55
CA GLU A 55 0.23 -13.25 -8.87
C GLU A 55 -1.16 -12.71 -8.56
N LEU A 56 -1.25 -11.47 -8.09
CA LEU A 56 -2.52 -10.81 -7.79
C LEU A 56 -3.38 -10.64 -9.05
N MET A 57 -2.75 -10.23 -10.16
CA MET A 57 -3.43 -10.05 -11.44
C MET A 57 -4.01 -11.36 -11.97
N ILE A 58 -3.28 -12.48 -11.86
CA ILE A 58 -3.79 -13.80 -12.23
C ILE A 58 -5.03 -14.15 -11.41
N LYS A 59 -5.03 -13.89 -10.09
CA LYS A 59 -6.19 -14.13 -9.23
C LYS A 59 -7.41 -13.29 -9.63
N ILE A 60 -7.19 -12.01 -9.94
CA ILE A 60 -8.26 -11.11 -10.38
C ILE A 60 -8.84 -11.57 -11.72
N ASP A 61 -8.01 -11.88 -12.70
CA ASP A 61 -8.43 -12.34 -14.02
C ASP A 61 -9.20 -13.68 -13.97
N GLN A 62 -8.83 -14.59 -13.07
CA GLN A 62 -9.55 -15.85 -12.84
C GLN A 62 -10.94 -15.64 -12.21
N GLY A 63 -11.12 -14.57 -11.45
CA GLY A 63 -12.38 -14.29 -10.75
C GLY A 63 -13.37 -13.43 -11.52
N LYS A 64 -12.91 -12.44 -12.26
CA LYS A 64 -13.72 -11.49 -13.05
C LYS A 64 -12.86 -10.85 -14.13
N GLN A 65 -13.43 -10.63 -15.32
CA GLN A 65 -12.77 -9.86 -16.37
C GLN A 65 -12.42 -8.46 -15.84
N MET A 66 -11.15 -8.13 -15.87
CA MET A 66 -10.62 -6.85 -15.39
C MET A 66 -11.21 -5.71 -16.23
N ALA A 67 -11.63 -4.64 -15.56
CA ALA A 67 -12.04 -3.44 -16.27
C ALA A 67 -10.89 -2.95 -17.16
N THR A 68 -11.15 -2.78 -18.44
CA THR A 68 -10.13 -2.46 -19.46
C THR A 68 -9.31 -1.23 -19.09
N GLU A 69 -9.95 -0.22 -18.51
CA GLU A 69 -9.29 1.02 -18.08
C GLU A 69 -8.32 0.78 -16.93
N VAL A 70 -8.73 0.04 -15.89
CA VAL A 70 -7.86 -0.29 -14.75
C VAL A 70 -6.65 -1.09 -15.24
N ARG A 71 -6.87 -2.05 -16.15
CA ARG A 71 -5.81 -2.85 -16.72
C ARG A 71 -4.80 -1.98 -17.49
N ALA A 72 -5.25 -1.12 -18.38
CA ALA A 72 -4.37 -0.25 -19.14
C ALA A 72 -3.51 0.64 -18.24
N LYS A 73 -4.12 1.27 -17.22
CA LYS A 73 -3.39 2.09 -16.25
C LYS A 73 -2.39 1.27 -15.42
N TYR A 74 -2.77 0.05 -15.08
CA TYR A 74 -1.90 -0.83 -14.33
C TYR A 74 -0.71 -1.35 -15.15
N ASP A 75 -0.92 -1.70 -16.42
CA ASP A 75 0.15 -2.10 -17.33
C ASP A 75 1.15 -0.93 -17.53
N ASP A 76 0.66 0.30 -17.72
CA ASP A 76 1.50 1.51 -17.78
C ASP A 76 2.32 1.72 -16.49
N PHE A 77 1.70 1.48 -15.34
CA PHE A 77 2.39 1.54 -14.06
C PHE A 77 3.50 0.48 -13.96
N LEU A 78 3.25 -0.78 -14.37
CA LEU A 78 4.27 -1.84 -14.36
C LEU A 78 5.44 -1.51 -15.28
N VAL A 79 5.17 -0.95 -16.47
CA VAL A 79 6.23 -0.46 -17.38
C VAL A 79 7.06 0.60 -16.66
N GLN A 80 6.43 1.59 -16.03
CA GLN A 80 7.14 2.65 -15.31
C GLN A 80 7.95 2.10 -14.13
N LEU A 81 7.42 1.10 -13.40
CA LEU A 81 8.11 0.45 -12.29
C LEU A 81 9.36 -0.31 -12.78
N ALA A 82 9.28 -0.96 -13.94
CA ALA A 82 10.40 -1.71 -14.52
C ALA A 82 11.52 -0.80 -15.07
N LEU A 83 11.18 0.45 -15.46
CA LEU A 83 12.13 1.37 -16.08
C LEU A 83 13.18 1.88 -15.08
N GLY A 84 14.42 1.96 -15.59
CA GLY A 84 15.54 2.65 -14.95
C GLY A 84 16.10 1.95 -13.70
N LYS A 85 17.33 2.32 -13.38
CA LYS A 85 18.01 2.05 -12.10
C LYS A 85 18.28 3.39 -11.44
N ALA A 86 18.25 3.43 -10.12
CA ALA A 86 18.60 4.60 -9.35
C ALA A 86 19.95 4.39 -8.64
N GLU A 87 20.98 4.99 -9.17
CA GLU A 87 22.33 4.97 -8.59
C GLU A 87 22.55 6.19 -7.65
N THR A 88 21.78 7.27 -7.86
CA THR A 88 21.83 8.48 -7.06
C THR A 88 20.45 8.83 -6.49
N ILE A 89 20.43 9.69 -5.48
CA ILE A 89 19.18 10.16 -4.86
C ILE A 89 18.33 10.94 -5.87
N GLU A 90 18.96 11.72 -6.75
CA GLU A 90 18.26 12.52 -7.77
C GLU A 90 17.55 11.60 -8.78
N GLN A 91 18.23 10.56 -9.25
CA GLN A 91 17.63 9.55 -10.13
C GLN A 91 16.50 8.80 -9.43
N PHE A 92 16.67 8.45 -8.16
CA PHE A 92 15.61 7.83 -7.37
C PHE A 92 14.39 8.75 -7.24
N GLU A 93 14.58 10.04 -6.91
CA GLU A 93 13.46 10.99 -6.77
C GLU A 93 12.71 11.18 -8.08
N GLU A 94 13.41 11.26 -9.22
CA GLU A 94 12.77 11.33 -10.53
C GLU A 94 11.93 10.08 -10.83
N GLN A 95 12.49 8.90 -10.61
CA GLN A 95 11.79 7.63 -10.83
C GLN A 95 10.62 7.48 -9.86
N ARG A 96 10.82 7.78 -8.58
CA ARG A 96 9.78 7.76 -7.55
C ARG A 96 8.59 8.64 -7.95
N ALA A 97 8.85 9.86 -8.39
CA ALA A 97 7.77 10.78 -8.81
C ALA A 97 6.93 10.19 -9.95
N LYS A 98 7.58 9.58 -10.96
CA LYS A 98 6.89 8.93 -12.08
C LYS A 98 6.08 7.71 -11.62
N ILE A 99 6.65 6.87 -10.74
CA ILE A 99 5.97 5.69 -10.19
C ILE A 99 4.74 6.13 -9.38
N VAL A 100 4.88 7.11 -8.48
CA VAL A 100 3.78 7.62 -7.64
C VAL A 100 2.67 8.24 -8.50
N ALA A 101 3.01 8.95 -9.57
CA ALA A 101 2.02 9.47 -10.51
C ALA A 101 1.20 8.33 -11.16
N LYS A 102 1.87 7.24 -11.57
CA LYS A 102 1.19 6.08 -12.15
C LYS A 102 0.36 5.30 -11.12
N ILE A 103 0.83 5.18 -9.89
CA ILE A 103 0.03 4.65 -8.77
C ILE A 103 -1.26 5.45 -8.62
N HIS A 104 -1.17 6.78 -8.63
CA HIS A 104 -2.33 7.65 -8.52
C HIS A 104 -3.34 7.43 -9.66
N GLU A 105 -2.87 7.31 -10.92
CA GLU A 105 -3.75 7.03 -12.07
C GLU A 105 -4.53 5.72 -11.89
N VAL A 106 -3.87 4.64 -11.43
CA VAL A 106 -4.51 3.34 -11.15
C VAL A 106 -5.54 3.49 -10.03
N LYS A 107 -5.16 4.14 -8.93
CA LYS A 107 -6.07 4.36 -7.78
C LYS A 107 -7.31 5.13 -8.19
N VAL A 108 -7.18 6.19 -8.97
CA VAL A 108 -8.32 6.96 -9.50
C VAL A 108 -9.22 6.09 -10.35
N ALA A 109 -8.67 5.30 -11.29
CA ALA A 109 -9.48 4.41 -12.14
C ALA A 109 -10.28 3.38 -11.33
N ILE A 110 -9.76 2.92 -10.19
CA ILE A 110 -10.47 1.98 -9.31
C ILE A 110 -11.52 2.72 -8.48
N THR A 111 -11.16 3.85 -7.86
CA THR A 111 -12.01 4.52 -6.85
C THR A 111 -13.18 5.30 -7.43
N THR A 112 -13.17 5.57 -8.73
CA THR A 112 -14.32 6.19 -9.43
C THR A 112 -15.55 5.29 -9.52
N ASN A 113 -15.39 3.96 -9.32
CA ASN A 113 -16.49 3.00 -9.36
C ASN A 113 -16.51 2.15 -8.08
N PRO A 114 -17.55 2.27 -7.22
CA PRO A 114 -17.64 1.52 -5.96
C PRO A 114 -17.53 0.00 -6.12
N THR A 115 -18.05 -0.56 -7.20
CA THR A 115 -17.93 -2.01 -7.48
C THR A 115 -16.49 -2.42 -7.70
N LEU A 116 -15.68 -1.56 -8.36
CA LEU A 116 -14.29 -1.84 -8.61
C LEU A 116 -13.46 -1.80 -7.32
N VAL A 117 -13.81 -0.94 -6.36
CA VAL A 117 -13.10 -0.87 -5.07
C VAL A 117 -13.10 -2.20 -4.35
N LYS A 118 -14.23 -2.90 -4.30
CA LYS A 118 -14.31 -4.25 -3.70
C LYS A 118 -13.45 -5.27 -4.44
N VAL A 119 -13.51 -5.26 -5.77
CA VAL A 119 -12.78 -6.20 -6.62
C VAL A 119 -11.28 -5.99 -6.52
N TYR A 120 -10.84 -4.73 -6.45
CA TYR A 120 -9.42 -4.35 -6.47
C TYR A 120 -8.88 -3.91 -5.10
N SER A 121 -9.58 -4.22 -4.00
CA SER A 121 -9.15 -3.84 -2.65
C SER A 121 -7.72 -4.29 -2.32
N GLU A 122 -7.34 -5.51 -2.68
CA GLU A 122 -5.98 -6.02 -2.48
C GLU A 122 -4.95 -5.25 -3.32
N LEU A 123 -5.31 -4.87 -4.56
CA LEU A 123 -4.45 -4.04 -5.40
C LEU A 123 -4.26 -2.65 -4.82
N LEU A 124 -5.32 -2.03 -4.32
CA LEU A 124 -5.22 -0.73 -3.63
C LEU A 124 -4.29 -0.81 -2.42
N LEU A 125 -4.43 -1.85 -1.57
CA LEU A 125 -3.54 -2.11 -0.44
C LEU A 125 -2.08 -2.24 -0.89
N LEU A 126 -1.83 -2.95 -1.96
CA LEU A 126 -0.51 -3.19 -2.51
C LEU A 126 0.12 -1.89 -3.04
N LEU A 127 -0.64 -1.06 -3.76
CA LEU A 127 -0.19 0.23 -4.28
C LEU A 127 0.15 1.23 -3.16
N GLU A 128 -0.69 1.33 -2.13
CA GLU A 128 -0.44 2.17 -0.96
C GLU A 128 0.82 1.73 -0.21
N LYS A 129 0.99 0.43 0.01
CA LYS A 129 2.19 -0.12 0.64
C LYS A 129 3.45 0.25 -0.14
N LEU A 130 3.42 0.16 -1.47
CA LEU A 130 4.55 0.57 -2.31
C LEU A 130 4.86 2.05 -2.15
N GLU A 131 3.85 2.91 -2.19
CA GLU A 131 4.02 4.36 -2.04
C GLU A 131 4.68 4.71 -0.71
N ILE A 132 4.25 4.08 0.41
CA ILE A 132 4.85 4.28 1.73
C ILE A 132 6.31 3.80 1.76
N LYS A 133 6.60 2.60 1.21
CA LYS A 133 7.99 2.09 1.15
C LYS A 133 8.91 2.97 0.32
N LEU A 134 8.43 3.55 -0.79
CA LEU A 134 9.18 4.51 -1.57
C LEU A 134 9.47 5.80 -0.79
N GLU A 135 8.52 6.27 0.01
CA GLU A 135 8.72 7.43 0.88
C GLU A 135 9.71 7.14 2.01
N MET A 136 9.66 5.94 2.61
CA MET A 136 10.63 5.49 3.61
C MET A 136 12.04 5.43 3.02
N LEU A 137 12.20 4.91 1.79
CA LEU A 137 13.49 4.92 1.07
C LEU A 137 14.00 6.34 0.85
N ARG A 138 13.12 7.26 0.43
CA ARG A 138 13.46 8.67 0.22
C ARG A 138 14.09 9.29 1.46
N LYS A 139 13.46 9.08 2.62
CA LYS A 139 13.94 9.64 3.90
C LYS A 139 15.20 8.97 4.41
N ASN A 140 15.42 7.72 4.07
CA ASN A 140 16.54 6.91 4.55
C ASN A 140 17.57 6.60 3.45
N TRP A 141 17.58 7.36 2.35
CA TRP A 141 18.57 7.16 1.27
C TRP A 141 20.01 7.34 1.75
N LYS A 142 20.22 8.24 2.71
CA LYS A 142 21.47 8.37 3.44
C LYS A 142 21.30 7.75 4.82
N PRO A 143 22.20 6.85 5.25
CA PRO A 143 22.06 6.20 6.55
C PRO A 143 22.07 7.23 7.68
N THR A 144 21.03 7.25 8.48
CA THR A 144 20.97 7.97 9.75
C THR A 144 20.89 6.96 10.87
N SER A 145 21.87 7.01 11.78
CA SER A 145 22.08 6.03 12.83
C SER A 145 21.15 6.19 14.04
N ASP A 146 20.88 5.07 14.71
CA ASP A 146 20.69 4.81 16.16
C ASP A 146 19.37 5.09 16.89
N ARG A 147 18.33 5.74 16.32
CA ARG A 147 17.07 5.99 17.05
C ARG A 147 15.90 5.05 16.70
N ILE A 148 16.08 4.10 15.80
CA ILE A 148 14.97 3.43 15.11
C ILE A 148 14.20 2.41 15.97
N LYS A 149 14.85 1.75 16.95
CA LYS A 149 14.22 0.60 17.63
C LYS A 149 13.16 0.95 18.68
N GLU A 150 13.37 1.99 19.46
CA GLU A 150 12.40 2.40 20.50
C GLU A 150 11.14 3.04 19.88
N GLU A 151 11.33 3.87 18.87
CA GLU A 151 10.22 4.50 18.14
C GLU A 151 9.32 3.49 17.40
N ILE A 152 9.86 2.35 16.94
CA ILE A 152 9.09 1.32 16.23
C ILE A 152 8.04 0.67 17.15
N SER A 153 8.40 0.35 18.39
CA SER A 153 7.48 -0.33 19.32
C SER A 153 6.27 0.53 19.69
N GLU A 154 6.49 1.82 19.93
CA GLU A 154 5.42 2.77 20.21
C GLU A 154 4.49 2.97 19.01
N ARG A 155 5.07 3.07 17.81
CA ARG A 155 4.32 3.21 16.55
C ARG A 155 3.43 2.01 16.26
N LYS A 156 3.91 0.79 16.57
CA LYS A 156 3.14 -0.43 16.42
C LYS A 156 1.88 -0.41 17.28
N ALA A 157 2.00 -0.05 18.55
CA ALA A 157 0.85 0.06 19.46
C ALA A 157 -0.19 1.09 18.95
N GLN A 158 0.27 2.23 18.45
CA GLN A 158 -0.59 3.27 17.87
C GLN A 158 -1.31 2.78 16.60
N VAL A 159 -0.62 2.04 15.74
CA VAL A 159 -1.20 1.47 14.52
C VAL A 159 -2.26 0.42 14.87
N GLU A 160 -1.99 -0.48 15.81
CA GLU A 160 -2.96 -1.48 16.25
C GLU A 160 -4.21 -0.85 16.87
N GLU A 161 -4.05 0.17 17.70
CA GLU A 161 -5.18 0.92 18.27
C GLU A 161 -6.03 1.57 17.16
N MET A 162 -5.37 2.17 16.19
CA MET A 162 -6.03 2.79 15.03
C MET A 162 -6.80 1.76 14.21
N LEU A 163 -6.20 0.58 13.92
CA LEU A 163 -6.86 -0.49 13.17
C LEU A 163 -8.07 -1.07 13.90
N ASN A 164 -7.99 -1.19 15.23
CA ASN A 164 -9.12 -1.64 16.03
C ASN A 164 -10.26 -0.62 16.02
N LYS A 165 -9.97 0.68 16.14
CA LYS A 165 -10.97 1.76 15.99
C LYS A 165 -11.59 1.76 14.60
N LEU A 166 -10.78 1.60 13.55
CA LEU A 166 -11.24 1.50 12.17
C LEU A 166 -12.20 0.31 11.99
N LYS A 167 -11.84 -0.87 12.49
CA LYS A 167 -12.70 -2.06 12.42
C LYS A 167 -14.04 -1.83 13.09
N THR A 168 -14.05 -1.27 14.30
CA THR A 168 -15.29 -0.94 15.04
C THR A 168 -16.16 0.00 14.22
N LYS A 169 -15.57 1.09 13.73
CA LYS A 169 -16.27 2.10 12.94
C LYS A 169 -16.85 1.55 11.64
N LEU A 170 -16.09 0.72 10.92
CA LEU A 170 -16.57 0.09 9.68
C LEU A 170 -17.72 -0.89 9.95
N ASN A 171 -17.70 -1.61 11.08
CA ASN A 171 -18.80 -2.51 11.46
C ASN A 171 -20.09 -1.74 11.86
N GLU A 172 -19.98 -0.52 12.39
CA GLU A 172 -21.12 0.32 12.74
C GLU A 172 -21.87 0.84 11.50
N TYR A 173 -21.20 0.93 10.35
CA TYR A 173 -21.83 1.45 9.13
C TYR A 173 -22.86 0.49 8.49
N GLY A 174 -22.93 -0.78 8.88
CA GLY A 174 -23.88 -1.76 8.40
C GLY A 174 -23.62 -2.15 6.94
N ASN A 175 -24.41 -1.62 5.99
CA ASN A 175 -24.24 -1.93 4.57
C ASN A 175 -23.15 -1.08 3.92
N ILE A 176 -21.97 -1.67 3.68
CA ILE A 176 -20.82 -0.99 3.07
C ILE A 176 -21.10 -0.60 1.60
N ASP A 177 -21.94 -1.36 0.88
CA ASP A 177 -22.26 -1.05 -0.52
C ASP A 177 -22.96 0.31 -0.66
N GLU A 178 -23.78 0.67 0.30
CA GLU A 178 -24.46 1.95 0.35
C GLU A 178 -23.57 3.10 0.87
N ARG A 179 -22.42 2.76 1.47
CA ARG A 179 -21.51 3.71 2.12
C ARG A 179 -20.05 3.55 1.67
N MET A 180 -19.87 3.18 0.42
CA MET A 180 -18.54 2.94 -0.13
C MET A 180 -17.66 4.19 -0.13
N ASP A 181 -18.23 5.37 -0.26
CA ASP A 181 -17.55 6.66 -0.14
C ASP A 181 -16.97 6.87 1.27
N VAL A 182 -17.75 6.55 2.29
CA VAL A 182 -17.31 6.60 3.69
C VAL A 182 -16.21 5.55 3.93
N PHE A 183 -16.41 4.33 3.45
CA PHE A 183 -15.39 3.27 3.53
C PHE A 183 -14.06 3.71 2.91
N ASN A 184 -14.08 4.26 1.69
CA ASN A 184 -12.88 4.76 1.01
C ASN A 184 -12.20 5.88 1.80
N THR A 185 -12.98 6.78 2.41
CA THR A 185 -12.46 7.85 3.25
C THR A 185 -11.73 7.31 4.46
N GLU A 186 -12.32 6.35 5.17
CA GLU A 186 -11.72 5.74 6.36
C GLU A 186 -10.43 4.95 6.02
N ILE A 187 -10.43 4.22 4.91
CA ILE A 187 -9.23 3.51 4.44
C ILE A 187 -8.13 4.50 4.05
N SER A 188 -8.46 5.59 3.36
CA SER A 188 -7.49 6.64 3.01
C SER A 188 -6.89 7.31 4.25
N GLN A 189 -7.70 7.52 5.30
CA GLN A 189 -7.21 8.02 6.59
C GLN A 189 -6.25 7.02 7.25
N ALA A 190 -6.57 5.72 7.23
CA ALA A 190 -5.67 4.69 7.75
C ALA A 190 -4.29 4.72 7.05
N TYR A 191 -4.25 4.88 5.74
CA TYR A 191 -2.98 5.02 5.02
C TYR A 191 -2.25 6.33 5.32
N THR A 192 -2.96 7.41 5.52
CA THR A 192 -2.36 8.67 5.97
C THR A 192 -1.69 8.49 7.34
N HIS A 193 -2.32 7.77 8.25
CA HIS A 193 -1.73 7.40 9.53
C HIS A 193 -0.50 6.50 9.38
N PHE A 194 -0.55 5.48 8.50
CA PHE A 194 0.62 4.64 8.21
C PHE A 194 1.77 5.46 7.64
N LYS A 195 1.49 6.32 6.66
CA LYS A 195 2.51 7.21 6.08
C LYS A 195 3.15 8.09 7.15
N LYS A 196 2.35 8.65 8.04
CA LYS A 196 2.86 9.44 9.18
C LYS A 196 3.65 8.60 10.17
N ALA A 197 3.20 7.39 10.50
CA ALA A 197 3.87 6.51 11.45
C ALA A 197 5.20 5.95 10.92
N PHE A 198 5.26 5.53 9.66
CA PHE A 198 6.42 4.82 9.11
C PHE A 198 7.33 5.69 8.24
N ALA A 199 6.80 6.76 7.65
CA ALA A 199 7.53 7.68 6.77
C ALA A 199 7.47 9.14 7.23
N GLY A 200 6.92 9.43 8.42
CA GLY A 200 6.81 10.76 9.03
C GLY A 200 8.08 11.29 9.67
#